data_931eaaadfb98eafd9927e0454a0fe233
#
_entry.id   931eaaadfb98eafd9927e0454a0fe233
#
_cell.length_a   1.000
_cell.length_b   1.000
_cell.length_c   1.000
_cell.angle_alpha   90.00
_cell.angle_beta   90.00
_cell.angle_gamma   90.00
#
_symmetry.space_group_name_H-M   'P 1'
#
loop_
_entity.id
_entity.type
_entity.pdbx_description
1 polymer ?
#
loop_
_entity_poly.entity_id
_entity_poly.type
_entity_poly.pdbx_seq_one_letter_code
_entity_poly.pdbx_strand_id
1 'polypeptide(L)'
;MCGIVGYIGKRDAYPVLIKGLKRLEYRGYDSAGVALIDKKRRLNVYKTKGKVSDLEAFVSPKDVSGTIGIAHTRWATHGEIGRAHV
;
A
#
# COMPACT_ATOMS: atom_id res chain seq x y z
N MET A 1 3.70 -13.80 -4.92
CA MET A 1 2.26 -13.67 -4.87
C MET A 1 1.88 -12.26 -4.47
N CYS A 2 0.87 -11.73 -5.07
CA CYS A 2 0.44 -10.37 -4.75
C CYS A 2 -0.75 -10.38 -3.83
N GLY A 3 -0.86 -9.36 -3.00
CA GLY A 3 -1.97 -9.24 -2.09
C GLY A 3 -2.62 -7.88 -2.20
N ILE A 4 -3.91 -7.83 -1.98
CA ILE A 4 -4.69 -6.59 -2.04
C ILE A 4 -5.59 -6.53 -0.83
N VAL A 5 -5.67 -5.34 -0.22
CA VAL A 5 -6.53 -5.08 0.92
C VAL A 5 -7.33 -3.83 0.60
N GLY A 6 -8.60 -3.84 0.86
CA GLY A 6 -9.44 -2.65 0.66
C GLY A 6 -10.21 -2.31 1.92
N TYR A 7 -10.56 -1.06 2.07
CA TYR A 7 -11.35 -0.61 3.21
C TYR A 7 -12.23 0.58 2.85
N ILE A 8 -13.47 0.50 3.29
CA ILE A 8 -14.42 1.60 3.23
C ILE A 8 -15.13 1.57 4.57
N GLY A 9 -15.11 2.67 5.28
CA GLY A 9 -15.77 2.67 6.58
C GLY A 9 -15.74 4.03 7.25
N LYS A 10 -15.86 4.04 8.55
CA LYS A 10 -15.89 5.27 9.32
C LYS A 10 -14.55 5.61 9.95
N ARG A 11 -13.61 4.68 9.92
CA ARG A 11 -12.30 4.92 10.49
C ARG A 11 -11.33 5.31 9.42
N ASP A 12 -10.17 5.80 9.80
CA ASP A 12 -9.13 6.06 8.84
C ASP A 12 -8.73 4.73 8.23
N ALA A 13 -8.63 4.71 6.93
CA ALA A 13 -8.31 3.48 6.20
C ALA A 13 -6.87 3.05 6.37
N TYR A 14 -5.94 3.99 6.46
CA TYR A 14 -4.51 3.67 6.47
C TYR A 14 -4.11 2.63 7.53
N PRO A 15 -4.48 2.78 8.81
CA PRO A 15 -4.09 1.79 9.80
C PRO A 15 -4.63 0.40 9.51
N VAL A 16 -5.86 0.33 8.97
CA VAL A 16 -6.49 -0.94 8.64
C VAL A 16 -5.76 -1.58 7.46
N LEU A 17 -5.42 -0.76 6.46
CA LEU A 17 -4.74 -1.25 5.28
C LEU A 17 -3.35 -1.76 5.59
N ILE A 18 -2.60 -1.03 6.42
CA ILE A 18 -1.25 -1.44 6.77
C ILE A 18 -1.28 -2.74 7.58
N LYS A 19 -2.24 -2.87 8.49
CA LYS A 19 -2.35 -4.08 9.26
C LYS A 19 -2.66 -5.26 8.36
N GLY A 20 -3.52 -5.05 7.36
CA GLY A 20 -3.83 -6.09 6.40
C GLY A 20 -2.64 -6.46 5.55
N LEU A 21 -1.85 -5.48 5.12
CA LEU A 21 -0.66 -5.77 4.34
C LEU A 21 0.35 -6.57 5.14
N LYS A 22 0.50 -6.27 6.43
CA LYS A 22 1.45 -7.00 7.25
C LYS A 22 1.06 -8.47 7.38
N ARG A 23 -0.23 -8.78 7.32
CA ARG A 23 -0.68 -10.15 7.35
C ARG A 23 -0.42 -10.87 6.03
N LEU A 24 -0.34 -10.11 4.94
CA LEU A 24 -0.07 -10.69 3.63
C LEU A 24 1.42 -10.70 3.32
N GLU A 25 2.22 -10.19 4.25
CA GLU A 25 3.63 -10.08 3.99
C GLU A 25 4.34 -11.42 4.03
N TYR A 26 5.00 -11.76 2.94
CA TYR A 26 5.83 -12.93 2.88
C TYR A 26 7.17 -12.48 2.39
N ARG A 27 8.19 -13.25 2.67
CA ARG A 27 9.48 -12.91 2.11
C ARG A 27 9.38 -12.99 0.61
N GLY A 28 10.09 -12.19 -0.07
CA GLY A 28 10.16 -12.22 -1.52
C GLY A 28 9.37 -11.18 -2.25
N TYR A 29 8.55 -10.40 -1.59
CA TYR A 29 7.87 -9.38 -2.32
C TYR A 29 8.77 -8.15 -2.40
N ASP A 30 8.57 -7.33 -3.41
CA ASP A 30 9.49 -6.24 -3.70
C ASP A 30 8.87 -4.86 -3.66
N SER A 31 7.60 -4.74 -3.46
CA SER A 31 6.99 -3.41 -3.38
C SER A 31 5.69 -3.44 -2.63
N ALA A 32 5.33 -2.30 -2.11
CA ALA A 32 4.07 -2.11 -1.41
C ALA A 32 3.52 -0.73 -1.74
N GLY A 33 2.22 -0.58 -1.72
CA GLY A 33 1.60 0.69 -2.03
C GLY A 33 0.26 0.85 -1.37
N VAL A 34 -0.17 2.09 -1.25
CA VAL A 34 -1.47 2.40 -0.68
C VAL A 34 -2.05 3.59 -1.44
N ALA A 35 -3.33 3.57 -1.66
CA ALA A 35 -4.06 4.66 -2.28
C ALA A 35 -5.21 5.02 -1.37
N LEU A 36 -5.34 6.28 -1.04
CA LEU A 36 -6.34 6.76 -0.09
C LEU A 36 -7.12 7.92 -0.70
N ILE A 37 -8.40 7.98 -0.36
CA ILE A 37 -9.23 9.12 -0.75
C ILE A 37 -9.54 9.87 0.54
N ASP A 38 -9.09 11.11 0.61
CA ASP A 38 -9.26 11.91 1.82
C ASP A 38 -10.62 12.60 1.86
N LYS A 39 -10.86 13.38 2.91
CA LYS A 39 -12.15 14.02 3.09
C LYS A 39 -12.45 15.05 2.01
N LYS A 40 -11.44 15.53 1.33
CA LYS A 40 -11.64 16.50 0.25
C LYS A 40 -11.75 15.78 -1.08
N ARG A 41 -11.88 14.46 -1.04
CA ARG A 41 -12.02 13.61 -2.22
C ARG A 41 -10.78 13.63 -3.11
N ARG A 42 -9.62 13.88 -2.51
CA ARG A 42 -8.37 13.83 -3.26
C ARG A 42 -7.77 12.45 -3.11
N LEU A 43 -7.22 11.96 -4.21
CA LEU A 43 -6.58 10.66 -4.22
C LEU A 43 -5.10 10.83 -3.90
N ASN A 44 -4.64 10.17 -2.87
CA ASN A 44 -3.23 10.19 -2.49
C ASN A 44 -2.68 8.79 -2.64
N VAL A 45 -1.67 8.63 -3.48
CA VAL A 45 -1.08 7.33 -3.76
C VAL A 45 0.37 7.33 -3.33
N TYR A 46 0.76 6.32 -2.56
CA TYR A 46 2.13 6.19 -2.09
C TYR A 46 2.62 4.78 -2.39
N LYS A 47 3.77 4.67 -3.03
CA LYS A 47 4.36 3.38 -3.36
C LYS A 47 5.82 3.39 -3.01
N THR A 48 6.33 2.23 -2.65
CA THR A 48 7.74 2.12 -2.38
C THR A 48 8.21 0.70 -2.65
N LYS A 49 9.47 0.53 -2.92
CA LYS A 49 10.05 -0.78 -3.05
C LYS A 49 10.34 -1.27 -1.65
N GLY A 50 10.32 -2.57 -1.45
CA GLY A 50 10.66 -3.15 -0.18
C GLY A 50 9.47 -3.65 0.59
N LYS A 51 9.64 -3.73 1.89
CA LYS A 51 8.63 -4.32 2.76
C LYS A 51 7.58 -3.29 3.18
N VAL A 52 6.56 -3.76 3.83
CA VAL A 52 5.52 -2.87 4.35
C VAL A 52 6.13 -1.85 5.31
N SER A 53 7.15 -2.25 6.09
CA SER A 53 7.80 -1.31 6.98
C SER A 53 8.48 -0.17 6.22
N ASP A 54 8.95 -0.44 5.01
CA ASP A 54 9.56 0.61 4.19
C ASP A 54 8.49 1.57 3.70
N LEU A 55 7.31 1.07 3.41
CA LEU A 55 6.19 1.92 3.02
C LEU A 55 5.78 2.79 4.21
N GLU A 56 5.73 2.21 5.41
CA GLU A 56 5.38 2.96 6.60
C GLU A 56 6.36 4.11 6.83
N ALA A 57 7.63 3.84 6.67
CA ALA A 57 8.65 4.88 6.86
C ALA A 57 8.51 5.97 5.81
N PHE A 58 8.24 5.57 4.57
CA PHE A 58 8.10 6.52 3.47
C PHE A 58 6.93 7.47 3.70
N VAL A 59 5.80 6.96 4.18
CA VAL A 59 4.62 7.79 4.35
C VAL A 59 4.54 8.46 5.72
N SER A 60 5.47 8.18 6.60
CA SER A 60 5.45 8.75 7.95
C SER A 60 5.19 10.25 7.97
N PRO A 61 5.85 11.05 7.13
CA PRO A 61 5.59 12.48 7.12
C PRO A 61 4.46 12.91 6.20
N LYS A 62 3.78 11.96 5.57
CA LYS A 62 2.78 12.28 4.57
C LYS A 62 1.37 12.22 5.12
N ASP A 63 0.45 12.83 4.39
CA ASP A 63 -0.94 12.81 4.78
C ASP A 63 -1.54 11.47 4.35
N VAL A 64 -1.89 10.65 5.31
CA VAL A 64 -2.51 9.36 5.04
C VAL A 64 -3.94 9.31 5.58
N SER A 65 -4.58 10.46 5.67
CA SER A 65 -5.96 10.50 6.14
C SER A 65 -6.92 9.99 5.08
N GLY A 66 -8.10 9.62 5.50
CA GLY A 66 -9.14 9.16 4.58
C GLY A 66 -9.78 7.88 5.09
N THR A 67 -11.04 7.68 4.72
CA THR A 67 -11.79 6.51 5.17
C THR A 67 -12.01 5.49 4.07
N ILE A 68 -11.45 5.72 2.90
CA ILE A 68 -11.56 4.81 1.78
C ILE A 68 -10.16 4.60 1.22
N GLY A 69 -9.79 3.38 1.00
CA GLY A 69 -8.49 3.12 0.42
C GLY A 69 -8.27 1.68 0.04
N ILE A 70 -7.21 1.47 -0.73
CA ILE A 70 -6.75 0.12 -1.06
C ILE A 70 -5.25 0.09 -0.89
N ALA A 71 -4.73 -1.08 -0.66
CA ALA A 71 -3.30 -1.28 -0.53
C ALA A 71 -2.93 -2.60 -1.19
N HIS A 72 -1.66 -2.70 -1.59
CA HIS A 72 -1.21 -3.91 -2.24
C HIS A 72 0.25 -4.20 -1.95
N THR A 73 0.61 -5.46 -2.11
CA THR A 73 2.01 -5.85 -2.15
C THR A 73 2.23 -6.57 -3.46
N ARG A 74 3.43 -6.49 -3.98
CA ARG A 74 3.78 -7.15 -5.21
C ARG A 74 5.07 -7.91 -4.99
N TRP A 75 5.12 -9.14 -5.49
CA TRP A 75 6.32 -9.94 -5.35
C TRP A 75 7.31 -9.61 -6.43
N ALA A 76 8.56 -9.73 -6.07
CA ALA A 76 9.62 -9.60 -7.04
C ALA A 76 9.56 -10.84 -7.89
N THR A 77 9.65 -10.68 -9.18
CA THR A 77 9.69 -11.80 -10.09
C THR A 77 10.68 -11.43 -11.15
N HIS A 78 11.06 -12.41 -11.96
CA HIS A 78 11.96 -12.06 -12.97
C HIS A 78 11.29 -11.10 -13.86
N GLY A 79 10.07 -10.91 -13.60
CA GLY A 79 9.47 -9.99 -14.44
C GLY A 79 9.69 -8.62 -14.02
N GLU A 80 10.50 -8.41 -13.06
CA GLU A 80 10.71 -7.09 -12.72
C GLU A 80 11.18 -6.36 -13.81
N ILE A 81 11.59 -6.99 -14.75
CA ILE A 81 12.07 -6.36 -15.83
C ILE A 81 10.95 -5.75 -16.42
N GLY A 82 9.96 -6.43 -16.47
CA GLY A 82 8.95 -5.90 -17.15
C GLY A 82 8.30 -4.84 -16.45
N ARG A 83 8.67 -4.71 -15.38
CA ARG A 83 8.17 -3.79 -14.70
C ARG A 83 7.73 -2.82 -15.28
N ALA A 84 8.22 -2.76 -15.93
CA ALA A 84 8.01 -1.71 -16.48
C ALA A 84 6.60 -1.61 -16.65
N HIS A 85 6.08 -2.20 -16.79
CA HIS A 85 4.96 -1.90 -17.04
C HIS A 85 4.05 -1.93 -16.14
N VAL A 86 4.21 -1.83 -15.69
CA VAL A 86 3.35 -1.73 -15.00
C VAL A 86 2.72 -1.13 -14.84
#